data_d5edd204ace6eee3b16dfdbca2d17c69
#
_entry.id   d5edd204ace6eee3b16dfdbca2d17c69
#
_cell.length_a   1.000
_cell.length_b   1.000
_cell.length_c   1.000
_cell.angle_alpha   90.00
_cell.angle_beta   90.00
_cell.angle_gamma   90.00
#
_symmetry.space_group_name_H-M   'P 1'
#
loop_
_entity.id
_entity.type
_entity.pdbx_description
1 polymer ?
#
loop_
_entity_poly.entity_id
_entity_poly.type
_entity_poly.pdbx_seq_one_letter_code
_entity_poly.pdbx_strand_id
1 'polypeptide(L)'
;MSSSWGGPIRISVFGESHGEAIGVVLDNLPAGEPIDPQEIMVQMERREEDLPQVVSGLLHGKTTGTPLCALIRNKDTHSSDYDKIKSLPRPGHADYTGFVRYGGNADPRGGGHFSGRLTAPLVFAGALAQLYLQTR
;
A
#
# COMPACT_ATOMS: atom_id res chain seq x y z
N MET A 1 -12.46 -11.23 -4.27
CA MET A 1 -11.99 -10.44 -3.11
C MET A 1 -11.59 -9.07 -3.60
N SER A 2 -11.95 -8.03 -2.90
CA SER A 2 -11.53 -6.66 -3.18
C SER A 2 -10.25 -6.35 -2.40
N SER A 3 -9.40 -5.44 -2.89
CA SER A 3 -8.29 -4.86 -2.14
C SER A 3 -8.74 -3.75 -1.21
N SER A 4 -10.04 -3.63 -1.02
CA SER A 4 -10.68 -2.66 -0.12
C SER A 4 -11.47 -3.40 0.95
N TRP A 5 -11.37 -2.95 2.17
CA TRP A 5 -12.10 -3.49 3.33
C TRP A 5 -12.32 -2.41 4.40
N GLY A 6 -12.95 -2.75 5.48
CA GLY A 6 -13.23 -1.89 6.63
C GLY A 6 -14.72 -1.71 6.87
N GLY A 7 -15.02 -1.07 7.99
CA GLY A 7 -16.36 -0.67 8.42
C GLY A 7 -16.58 0.82 8.17
N PRO A 8 -16.69 1.63 9.26
CA PRO A 8 -16.83 3.09 9.14
C PRO A 8 -15.65 3.74 8.41
N ILE A 9 -14.42 3.32 8.72
CA ILE A 9 -13.22 3.71 7.98
C ILE A 9 -12.95 2.62 6.94
N ARG A 10 -12.79 3.02 5.68
CA ARG A 10 -12.47 2.13 4.58
C ARG A 10 -11.00 2.25 4.20
N ILE A 11 -10.40 1.11 3.90
CA ILE A 11 -9.01 1.00 3.49
C ILE A 11 -8.96 0.34 2.13
N SER A 12 -8.24 0.94 1.20
CA SER A 12 -7.92 0.35 -0.11
C SER A 12 -6.43 0.34 -0.31
N VAL A 13 -5.86 -0.83 -0.56
CA VAL A 13 -4.45 -1.00 -0.94
C VAL A 13 -4.37 -1.18 -2.45
N PHE A 14 -3.43 -0.52 -3.11
CA PHE A 14 -3.26 -0.56 -4.55
C PHE A 14 -1.79 -0.56 -4.97
N GLY A 15 -1.57 -0.84 -6.24
CA GLY A 15 -0.25 -0.91 -6.86
C GLY A 15 0.29 -2.33 -7.01
N GLU A 16 1.40 -2.42 -7.70
CA GLU A 16 2.15 -3.65 -7.97
C GLU A 16 3.60 -3.47 -7.54
N SER A 17 4.25 -4.55 -7.12
CA SER A 17 5.61 -4.51 -6.55
C SER A 17 6.66 -3.95 -7.51
N HIS A 18 6.48 -4.14 -8.82
CA HIS A 18 7.35 -3.63 -9.87
C HIS A 18 6.68 -2.55 -10.74
N GLY A 19 5.54 -2.04 -10.30
CA GLY A 19 4.91 -0.85 -10.85
C GLY A 19 5.60 0.43 -10.36
N GLU A 20 5.08 1.58 -10.71
CA GLU A 20 5.64 2.88 -10.34
C GLU A 20 5.60 3.12 -8.83
N ALA A 21 4.49 2.75 -8.20
CA ALA A 21 4.26 2.93 -6.77
C ALA A 21 3.27 1.91 -6.23
N ILE A 22 3.31 1.72 -4.93
CA ILE A 22 2.26 1.07 -4.14
C ILE A 22 1.68 2.10 -3.20
N GLY A 23 0.46 1.87 -2.70
CA GLY A 23 -0.14 2.86 -1.81
C GLY A 23 -1.38 2.37 -1.10
N VAL A 24 -1.91 3.27 -0.28
CA VAL A 24 -3.15 3.06 0.46
C VAL A 24 -4.02 4.31 0.42
N VAL A 25 -5.30 4.09 0.33
CA VAL A 25 -6.34 5.11 0.56
C VAL A 25 -7.09 4.74 1.82
N LEU A 26 -7.17 5.70 2.75
CA LEU A 26 -8.05 5.63 3.91
C LEU A 26 -9.19 6.63 3.71
N ASP A 27 -10.40 6.13 3.70
CA ASP A 27 -11.59 6.95 3.51
C ASP A 27 -12.41 7.03 4.79
N ASN A 28 -13.11 8.14 4.95
CA ASN A 28 -13.98 8.44 6.09
C ASN A 28 -13.22 8.57 7.44
N LEU A 29 -11.99 9.10 7.40
CA LEU A 29 -11.29 9.53 8.61
C LEU A 29 -11.96 10.79 9.17
N PRO A 30 -12.06 10.94 10.52
CA PRO A 30 -12.50 12.19 11.11
C PRO A 30 -11.63 13.37 10.67
N ALA A 31 -12.25 14.54 10.43
CA ALA A 31 -11.52 15.76 10.12
C ALA A 31 -10.87 16.36 11.36
N GLY A 32 -9.72 17.02 11.18
CA GLY A 32 -9.04 17.77 12.23
C GLY A 32 -8.17 16.95 13.17
N GLU A 33 -8.01 15.63 12.94
CA GLU A 33 -7.13 14.80 13.74
C GLU A 33 -5.66 15.14 13.46
N PRO A 34 -4.85 15.43 14.50
CA PRO A 34 -3.44 15.72 14.31
C PRO A 34 -2.69 14.45 13.87
N ILE A 35 -1.83 14.60 12.89
CA ILE A 35 -0.96 13.55 12.39
C ILE A 35 0.48 14.04 12.50
N ASP A 36 1.28 13.39 13.34
CA ASP A 36 2.71 13.63 13.38
C ASP A 36 3.42 12.72 12.36
N PRO A 37 3.99 13.27 11.29
CA PRO A 37 4.73 12.49 10.32
C PRO A 37 5.92 11.73 10.93
N GLN A 38 6.53 12.26 11.99
CA GLN A 38 7.69 11.62 12.63
C GLN A 38 7.27 10.33 13.35
N GLU A 39 6.13 10.33 14.02
CA GLU A 39 5.63 9.13 14.68
C GLU A 39 5.25 8.03 13.68
N ILE A 40 4.72 8.42 12.51
CA ILE A 40 4.49 7.48 11.41
C ILE A 40 5.82 6.92 10.93
N MET A 41 6.84 7.77 10.75
CA MET A 41 8.15 7.35 10.28
C MET A 41 8.82 6.34 11.19
N VAL A 42 8.69 6.48 12.52
CA VAL A 42 9.20 5.49 13.50
C VAL A 42 8.62 4.09 13.23
N GLN A 43 7.35 3.99 12.87
CA GLN A 43 6.75 2.70 12.50
C GLN A 43 7.21 2.22 11.11
N MET A 44 7.48 3.15 10.20
CA MET A 44 7.97 2.86 8.85
C MET A 44 9.46 2.54 8.80
N GLU A 45 10.27 2.98 9.78
CA GLU A 45 11.70 2.66 9.90
C GLU A 45 12.00 1.16 9.93
N ARG A 46 11.03 0.35 10.33
CA ARG A 46 11.11 -1.11 10.18
C ARG A 46 11.23 -1.56 8.72
N ARG A 47 11.08 -0.62 7.78
CA ARG A 47 11.18 -0.79 6.33
C ARG A 47 11.99 0.37 5.74
N GLU A 48 13.28 0.39 6.02
CA GLU A 48 14.27 1.48 5.80
C GLU A 48 14.20 2.22 4.45
N GLU A 49 13.58 1.62 3.43
CA GLU A 49 13.50 2.21 2.08
C GLU A 49 12.11 2.77 1.73
N ASP A 50 11.12 2.59 2.59
CA ASP A 50 9.72 2.86 2.29
C ASP A 50 9.26 4.22 2.86
N LEU A 51 9.69 5.31 2.24
CA LEU A 51 9.24 6.65 2.62
C LEU A 51 7.86 6.96 2.01
N PRO A 52 6.79 7.03 2.82
CA PRO A 52 5.46 7.34 2.32
C PRO A 52 5.34 8.83 1.99
N GLN A 53 4.72 9.12 0.86
CA GLN A 53 4.32 10.47 0.46
C GLN A 53 2.80 10.58 0.58
N VAL A 54 2.32 11.43 1.47
CA VAL A 54 0.88 11.74 1.54
C VAL A 54 0.55 12.74 0.44
N VAL A 55 -0.37 12.38 -0.45
CA VAL A 55 -0.75 13.18 -1.62
C VAL A 55 -2.14 13.83 -1.49
N SER A 56 -2.96 13.38 -0.55
CA SER A 56 -4.27 13.96 -0.24
C SER A 56 -4.71 13.65 1.18
N GLY A 57 -5.74 14.34 1.67
CA GLY A 57 -6.37 14.07 2.96
C GLY A 57 -5.65 14.65 4.17
N LEU A 58 -4.56 15.41 3.97
CA LEU A 58 -3.79 16.05 5.04
C LEU A 58 -3.52 17.51 4.72
N LEU A 59 -3.78 18.40 5.67
CA LEU A 59 -3.50 19.83 5.56
C LEU A 59 -2.98 20.36 6.90
N HIS A 60 -1.84 21.03 6.89
CA HIS A 60 -1.18 21.60 8.08
C HIS A 60 -1.06 20.60 9.24
N GLY A 61 -0.67 19.35 8.93
CA GLY A 61 -0.50 18.29 9.93
C GLY A 61 -1.79 17.74 10.52
N LYS A 62 -2.95 17.99 9.89
CA LYS A 62 -4.25 17.47 10.33
C LYS A 62 -5.01 16.82 9.19
N THR A 63 -5.80 15.81 9.51
CA THR A 63 -6.71 15.20 8.55
C THR A 63 -7.75 16.18 8.07
N THR A 64 -8.10 16.13 6.77
CA THR A 64 -9.13 17.00 6.20
C THR A 64 -10.53 16.40 6.26
N GLY A 65 -10.64 15.09 6.55
CA GLY A 65 -11.88 14.34 6.43
C GLY A 65 -12.18 13.84 5.02
N THR A 66 -11.41 14.29 4.02
CA THR A 66 -11.44 13.74 2.66
C THR A 66 -10.55 12.49 2.58
N PRO A 67 -10.63 11.65 1.53
CA PRO A 67 -9.79 10.47 1.42
C PRO A 67 -8.30 10.80 1.58
N LEU A 68 -7.66 10.13 2.54
CA LEU A 68 -6.22 10.25 2.75
C LEU A 68 -5.53 9.21 1.87
N CYS A 69 -4.65 9.68 1.01
CA CYS A 69 -3.87 8.81 0.12
C CYS A 69 -2.37 8.95 0.42
N ALA A 70 -1.71 7.83 0.65
CA ALA A 70 -0.27 7.75 0.79
C ALA A 70 0.32 6.82 -0.27
N LEU A 71 1.40 7.27 -0.91
CA LEU A 71 2.16 6.55 -1.92
C LEU A 71 3.55 6.20 -1.40
N ILE A 72 4.03 5.01 -1.77
CA ILE A 72 5.40 4.58 -1.59
C ILE A 72 5.96 4.25 -2.97
N ARG A 73 6.97 5.00 -3.41
CA ARG A 73 7.59 4.80 -4.72
C ARG A 73 8.46 3.56 -4.72
N ASN A 74 8.36 2.76 -5.78
CA ASN A 74 9.28 1.65 -5.99
C ASN A 74 10.58 2.19 -6.56
N LYS A 75 11.71 1.90 -5.89
CA LYS A 75 13.03 2.44 -6.28
C LYS A 75 13.73 1.60 -7.33
N ASP A 76 13.60 0.28 -7.26
CA ASP A 76 14.26 -0.66 -8.17
C ASP A 76 13.27 -1.62 -8.80
N THR A 77 13.06 -1.44 -10.09
CA THR A 77 12.25 -2.34 -10.91
C THR A 77 13.14 -3.07 -11.92
N HIS A 78 14.02 -3.97 -11.44
CA HIS A 78 14.76 -4.85 -12.35
C HIS A 78 13.80 -5.83 -13.02
N SER A 79 13.24 -5.42 -14.16
CA SER A 79 12.25 -6.18 -14.91
C SER A 79 12.87 -7.27 -15.80
N SER A 80 14.18 -7.25 -16.05
CA SER A 80 14.86 -8.14 -16.99
C SER A 80 14.83 -9.64 -16.62
N ASP A 81 14.76 -9.96 -15.33
CA ASP A 81 14.79 -11.34 -14.87
C ASP A 81 13.43 -12.05 -14.96
N TYR A 82 12.35 -11.28 -15.12
CA TYR A 82 10.99 -11.83 -15.12
C TYR A 82 10.48 -12.23 -16.50
N ASP A 83 11.12 -11.80 -17.58
CA ASP A 83 10.68 -12.12 -18.95
C ASP A 83 10.77 -13.61 -19.29
N LYS A 84 11.68 -14.34 -18.62
CA LYS A 84 11.85 -15.80 -18.79
C LYS A 84 10.84 -16.62 -17.98
N ILE A 85 10.18 -16.03 -16.97
CA ILE A 85 9.31 -16.73 -16.01
C ILE A 85 7.82 -16.49 -16.31
N LYS A 86 7.50 -15.63 -17.26
CA LYS A 86 6.10 -15.24 -17.59
C LYS A 86 5.14 -16.39 -17.90
N SER A 87 5.65 -17.56 -18.29
CA SER A 87 4.83 -18.70 -18.70
C SER A 87 4.67 -19.79 -17.63
N LEU A 88 5.41 -19.72 -16.52
CA LEU A 88 5.41 -20.75 -15.49
C LEU A 88 5.04 -20.17 -14.13
N PRO A 89 3.85 -20.52 -13.59
CA PRO A 89 3.46 -20.09 -12.25
C PRO A 89 4.42 -20.65 -11.20
N ARG A 90 4.88 -19.79 -10.28
CA ARG A 90 5.78 -20.19 -9.20
C ARG A 90 5.00 -20.91 -8.11
N PRO A 91 5.45 -22.10 -7.65
CA PRO A 91 4.86 -22.77 -6.49
C PRO A 91 4.90 -21.86 -5.24
N GLY A 92 3.81 -21.85 -4.47
CA GLY A 92 3.72 -21.05 -3.25
C GLY A 92 3.42 -19.55 -3.47
N HIS A 93 3.30 -19.11 -4.73
CA HIS A 93 2.89 -17.75 -5.09
C HIS A 93 1.45 -17.72 -5.65
N ALA A 94 0.88 -16.53 -5.76
CA ALA A 94 -0.46 -16.32 -6.31
C ALA A 94 -0.47 -16.21 -7.85
N ASP A 95 0.59 -16.63 -8.55
CA ASP A 95 0.74 -16.45 -9.99
C ASP A 95 -0.39 -17.13 -10.78
N TYR A 96 -0.67 -18.40 -10.48
CA TYR A 96 -1.73 -19.15 -11.15
C TYR A 96 -3.12 -18.61 -10.83
N THR A 97 -3.41 -18.41 -9.56
CA THR A 97 -4.72 -17.91 -9.12
C THR A 97 -4.97 -16.48 -9.58
N GLY A 98 -3.93 -15.64 -9.60
CA GLY A 98 -3.99 -14.30 -10.17
C GLY A 98 -4.23 -14.31 -11.69
N PHE A 99 -3.52 -15.21 -12.41
CA PHE A 99 -3.75 -15.40 -13.84
C PHE A 99 -5.21 -15.78 -14.15
N VAL A 100 -5.74 -16.78 -13.45
CA VAL A 100 -7.14 -17.23 -13.62
C VAL A 100 -8.11 -16.10 -13.29
N ARG A 101 -7.91 -15.44 -12.14
CA ARG A 101 -8.81 -14.37 -11.67
C ARG A 101 -8.89 -13.19 -12.62
N TYR A 102 -7.77 -12.76 -13.17
CA TYR A 102 -7.66 -11.55 -13.99
C TYR A 102 -7.51 -11.83 -15.48
N GLY A 103 -7.74 -13.06 -15.92
CA GLY A 103 -7.68 -13.45 -17.33
C GLY A 103 -6.32 -13.21 -17.96
N GLY A 104 -5.23 -13.37 -17.19
CA GLY A 104 -3.86 -13.16 -17.66
C GLY A 104 -3.41 -11.69 -17.74
N ASN A 105 -4.21 -10.73 -17.24
CA ASN A 105 -3.91 -9.30 -17.33
C ASN A 105 -3.24 -8.73 -16.07
N ALA A 106 -3.03 -9.54 -15.03
CA ALA A 106 -2.29 -9.11 -13.85
C ALA A 106 -0.79 -8.95 -14.16
N ASP A 107 -0.15 -7.96 -13.53
CA ASP A 107 1.31 -7.81 -13.63
C ASP A 107 2.01 -8.97 -12.90
N PRO A 108 2.76 -9.84 -13.61
CA PRO A 108 3.42 -11.01 -13.00
C PRO A 108 4.75 -10.66 -12.31
N ARG A 109 5.28 -9.44 -12.54
CA ARG A 109 6.62 -9.06 -12.06
C ARG A 109 6.65 -9.01 -10.54
N GLY A 110 7.57 -9.74 -9.91
CA GLY A 110 7.78 -9.74 -8.46
C GLY A 110 6.58 -10.16 -7.60
N GLY A 111 5.57 -10.78 -8.21
CA GLY A 111 4.30 -11.13 -7.56
C GLY A 111 3.21 -10.07 -7.71
N GLY A 112 3.51 -8.96 -8.38
CA GLY A 112 2.53 -7.91 -8.72
C GLY A 112 1.82 -7.37 -7.48
N HIS A 113 0.50 -7.33 -7.54
CA HIS A 113 -0.35 -6.91 -6.44
C HIS A 113 -0.40 -7.90 -5.27
N PHE A 114 0.02 -9.15 -5.47
CA PHE A 114 0.08 -10.20 -4.43
C PHE A 114 1.43 -10.28 -3.72
N SER A 115 2.35 -9.39 -4.03
CA SER A 115 3.66 -9.32 -3.40
C SER A 115 3.57 -8.91 -1.94
N GLY A 116 4.47 -9.45 -1.10
CA GLY A 116 4.68 -8.99 0.28
C GLY A 116 5.04 -7.50 0.39
N ARG A 117 5.47 -6.88 -0.71
CA ARG A 117 5.71 -5.43 -0.81
C ARG A 117 4.47 -4.62 -0.42
N LEU A 118 3.27 -5.10 -0.75
CA LEU A 118 1.99 -4.46 -0.47
C LEU A 118 1.65 -4.39 1.03
N THR A 119 2.45 -4.99 1.89
CA THR A 119 2.33 -4.81 3.35
C THR A 119 2.86 -3.45 3.82
N ALA A 120 3.72 -2.76 3.06
CA ALA A 120 4.23 -1.44 3.43
C ALA A 120 3.12 -0.37 3.55
N PRO A 121 2.21 -0.23 2.59
CA PRO A 121 1.03 0.64 2.76
C PRO A 121 0.15 0.27 3.96
N LEU A 122 0.05 -1.01 4.30
CA LEU A 122 -0.69 -1.46 5.49
C LEU A 122 -0.01 -1.03 6.78
N VAL A 123 1.32 -1.04 6.85
CA VAL A 123 2.07 -0.53 8.00
C VAL A 123 1.80 0.96 8.19
N PHE A 124 1.78 1.74 7.10
CA PHE A 124 1.40 3.15 7.15
C PHE A 124 -0.02 3.35 7.71
N ALA A 125 -1.00 2.62 7.19
CA ALA A 125 -2.38 2.70 7.66
C ALA A 125 -2.50 2.30 9.14
N GLY A 126 -1.76 1.28 9.57
CA GLY A 126 -1.68 0.83 10.96
C GLY A 126 -1.07 1.87 11.88
N ALA A 127 0.02 2.51 11.47
CA ALA A 127 0.67 3.59 12.21
C ALA A 127 -0.30 4.77 12.42
N LEU A 128 -0.97 5.18 11.36
CA LEU A 128 -1.97 6.26 11.43
C LEU A 128 -3.14 5.90 12.35
N ALA A 129 -3.65 4.67 12.28
CA ALA A 129 -4.70 4.19 13.17
C ALA A 129 -4.23 4.15 14.63
N GLN A 130 -3.00 3.76 14.90
CA GLN A 130 -2.42 3.77 16.23
C GLN A 130 -2.35 5.18 16.81
N LEU A 131 -1.87 6.17 16.04
CA LEU A 131 -1.85 7.57 16.45
C LEU A 131 -3.26 8.07 16.79
N TYR A 132 -4.23 7.77 15.95
CA TYR A 132 -5.63 8.13 16.18
C TYR A 132 -6.18 7.56 17.49
N LEU A 133 -5.83 6.33 17.84
CA LEU A 133 -6.27 5.70 19.08
C LEU A 133 -5.54 6.22 20.33
N GLN A 134 -4.29 6.67 20.21
CA GLN A 134 -3.52 7.23 21.34
C GLN A 134 -4.06 8.58 21.82
N THR A 135 -4.76 9.31 20.97
CA THR A 135 -5.35 10.61 21.31
C THR A 135 -6.72 10.53 21.96
N ARG A 136 -7.21 9.31 22.24
CA ARG A 136 -8.53 9.03 22.83
C ARG A 136 -8.43 8.20 24.09
#